data_f2b6c195433c63be78b921de14db9c5c
#
_entry.id   f2b6c195433c63be78b921de14db9c5c
#
_cell.length_a   1.000
_cell.length_b   1.000
_cell.length_c   1.000
_cell.angle_alpha   90.00
_cell.angle_beta   90.00
_cell.angle_gamma   90.00
#
_symmetry.space_group_name_H-M   'P 1'
#
loop_
_entity.id
_entity.type
_entity.pdbx_description
1 polymer ?
#
loop_
_entity_poly.entity_id
_entity_poly.type
_entity_poly.pdbx_seq_one_letter_code
_entity_poly.pdbx_strand_id
1 'polypeptide(L)'
;NVWAEEGSRDDMLYEMLKQGTAKYITRHKRDWVHVMDVVRAVATLIPSSFTGTIDVGTGQMTSVIDLANAMGMGHLPIKEDTPNEPTTLCADVMPLMELGWFPTVNILDTVIAKTVSV
;
A
#
# COMPACT_ATOMS: atom_id res chain seq x y z
N ASN A 1 -0.23 4.65 1.13
CA ASN A 1 0.50 4.47 -0.16
C ASN A 1 -0.43 3.86 -1.20
N VAL A 2 -0.58 4.53 -2.30
CA VAL A 2 -1.37 4.02 -3.44
C VAL A 2 -0.45 3.19 -4.33
N TRP A 3 -0.90 2.01 -4.74
CA TRP A 3 -0.12 1.13 -5.61
C TRP A 3 -0.99 0.52 -6.71
N ALA A 4 -0.34 0.05 -7.77
CA ALA A 4 -0.94 -0.72 -8.85
C ALA A 4 0.09 -1.71 -9.37
N GLU A 5 -0.36 -2.75 -10.05
CA GLU A 5 0.53 -3.77 -10.63
C GLU A 5 1.45 -3.19 -11.69
N GLU A 6 0.97 -2.18 -12.42
CA GLU A 6 1.74 -1.50 -13.45
C GLU A 6 1.50 -0.01 -13.42
N GLY A 7 2.53 0.77 -13.76
CA GLY A 7 2.40 2.21 -13.96
C GLY A 7 2.25 3.04 -12.69
N SER A 8 2.55 2.48 -11.53
CA SER A 8 2.46 3.21 -10.28
C SER A 8 3.66 4.12 -10.10
N ARG A 9 3.49 5.40 -10.37
CA ARG A 9 4.54 6.41 -10.11
C ARG A 9 4.52 6.89 -8.66
N ASP A 10 3.39 6.74 -7.99
CA ASP A 10 3.22 7.26 -6.63
C ASP A 10 3.84 6.34 -5.59
N ASP A 11 4.14 5.09 -5.95
CA ASP A 11 4.83 4.17 -5.08
C ASP A 11 6.13 3.69 -5.71
N MET A 12 7.16 4.50 -5.53
CA MET A 12 8.49 4.18 -6.05
C MET A 12 9.06 2.90 -5.44
N LEU A 13 8.75 2.62 -4.17
CA LEU A 13 9.27 1.43 -3.51
C LEU A 13 8.74 0.16 -4.16
N TYR A 14 7.44 0.09 -4.42
CA TYR A 14 6.84 -1.06 -5.10
C TYR A 14 7.50 -1.28 -6.47
N GLU A 15 7.65 -0.23 -7.26
CA GLU A 15 8.27 -0.32 -8.57
C GLU A 15 9.74 -0.74 -8.49
N MET A 16 10.50 -0.20 -7.54
CA MET A 16 11.90 -0.57 -7.36
C MET A 16 12.05 -2.03 -6.94
N LEU A 17 11.20 -2.54 -6.07
CA LEU A 17 11.21 -3.94 -5.68
C LEU A 17 10.82 -4.84 -6.85
N LYS A 18 9.80 -4.45 -7.60
CA LYS A 18 9.33 -5.21 -8.78
C LYS A 18 10.41 -5.30 -9.86
N GLN A 19 11.14 -4.21 -10.10
CA GLN A 19 12.20 -4.15 -11.11
C GLN A 19 13.55 -4.68 -10.63
N GLY A 20 13.67 -4.97 -9.33
CA GLY A 20 14.93 -5.40 -8.75
C GLY A 20 15.98 -4.28 -8.63
N THR A 21 15.55 -3.01 -8.63
CA THR A 21 16.45 -1.85 -8.54
C THR A 21 16.62 -1.31 -7.13
N ALA A 22 15.84 -1.80 -6.17
CA ALA A 22 15.96 -1.38 -4.78
C ALA A 22 17.31 -1.81 -4.21
N LYS A 23 17.99 -0.92 -3.49
CA LYS A 23 19.30 -1.17 -2.90
C LYS A 23 19.24 -1.55 -1.42
N TYR A 24 18.16 -1.18 -0.76
CA TYR A 24 17.94 -1.47 0.65
C TYR A 24 16.43 -1.48 0.94
N ILE A 25 16.06 -2.01 2.09
CA ILE A 25 14.70 -1.95 2.63
C ILE A 25 14.74 -1.34 4.04
N THR A 26 13.59 -0.96 4.55
CA THR A 26 13.46 -0.37 5.88
C THR A 26 12.51 -1.20 6.74
N ARG A 27 12.43 -0.88 8.03
CA ARG A 27 11.49 -1.53 8.96
C ARG A 27 10.13 -0.82 9.01
N HIS A 28 9.85 0.04 8.04
CA HIS A 28 8.61 0.77 7.99
C HIS A 28 7.42 -0.14 7.70
N LYS A 29 6.26 0.24 8.21
CA LYS A 29 4.97 -0.36 7.87
C LYS A 29 4.09 0.71 7.26
N ARG A 30 3.39 0.36 6.22
CA ARG A 30 2.53 1.28 5.49
C ARG A 30 1.20 0.62 5.17
N ASP A 31 0.18 1.44 5.05
CA ASP A 31 -1.11 1.03 4.52
C ASP A 31 -1.05 1.18 2.99
N TRP A 32 -1.08 0.05 2.30
CA TRP A 32 -0.96 0.00 0.85
C TRP A 32 -2.33 -0.23 0.23
N VAL A 33 -2.91 0.80 -0.36
CA VAL A 33 -4.23 0.73 -0.97
C VAL A 33 -4.10 0.64 -2.50
N HIS A 34 -4.82 -0.29 -3.10
CA HIS A 34 -4.82 -0.46 -4.56
C HIS A 34 -5.53 0.72 -5.23
N VAL A 35 -5.00 1.16 -6.38
CA VAL A 35 -5.53 2.31 -7.11
C VAL A 35 -7.02 2.16 -7.44
N MET A 36 -7.49 0.95 -7.77
CA MET A 36 -8.91 0.74 -8.07
C MET A 36 -9.79 0.87 -6.83
N ASP A 37 -9.28 0.53 -5.65
CA ASP A 37 -9.99 0.78 -4.40
C ASP A 37 -10.11 2.28 -4.13
N VAL A 38 -9.08 3.07 -4.50
CA VAL A 38 -9.14 4.54 -4.42
C VAL A 38 -10.19 5.09 -5.39
N VAL A 39 -10.24 4.58 -6.62
CA VAL A 39 -11.25 4.99 -7.61
C VAL A 39 -12.66 4.72 -7.07
N ARG A 40 -12.88 3.55 -6.48
CA ARG A 40 -14.18 3.20 -5.88
C ARG A 40 -14.51 4.11 -4.69
N ALA A 41 -13.52 4.51 -3.90
CA ALA A 41 -13.72 5.45 -2.81
C ALA A 41 -14.20 6.81 -3.32
N VAL A 42 -13.56 7.32 -4.37
CA VAL A 42 -13.98 8.58 -5.00
C VAL A 42 -15.42 8.46 -5.53
N ALA A 43 -15.74 7.34 -6.19
CA ALA A 43 -17.10 7.10 -6.68
C ALA A 43 -18.14 7.02 -5.55
N THR A 44 -17.75 6.55 -4.38
CA THR A 44 -18.62 6.52 -3.20
C THR A 44 -18.84 7.92 -2.62
N LEU A 45 -17.80 8.75 -2.64
CA LEU A 45 -17.84 10.10 -2.07
C LEU A 45 -18.63 11.10 -2.92
N ILE A 46 -18.56 11.00 -4.26
CA ILE A 46 -19.20 11.95 -5.17
C ILE A 46 -20.69 12.15 -4.87
N PRO A 47 -21.53 11.09 -4.72
CA PRO A 47 -22.94 11.28 -4.42
C PRO A 47 -23.24 11.50 -2.93
N SER A 48 -22.24 11.42 -2.05
CA SER A 48 -22.44 11.56 -0.62
C SER A 48 -22.55 13.03 -0.21
N SER A 49 -23.10 13.26 0.96
CA SER A 49 -23.17 14.60 1.57
C SER A 49 -21.94 14.92 2.41
N PHE A 50 -20.93 14.05 2.40
CA PHE A 50 -19.72 14.23 3.20
C PHE A 50 -18.96 15.50 2.76
N THR A 51 -18.53 16.28 3.75
CA THR A 51 -17.67 17.45 3.55
C THR A 51 -16.46 17.33 4.48
N GLY A 52 -15.30 17.83 4.04
CA GLY A 52 -14.07 17.81 4.81
C GLY A 52 -13.05 16.83 4.23
N THR A 53 -12.16 16.34 5.10
CA THR A 53 -11.07 15.43 4.74
C THR A 53 -11.40 14.01 5.20
N ILE A 54 -11.08 13.02 4.38
CA ILE A 54 -11.29 11.62 4.71
C ILE A 54 -10.08 10.81 4.26
N ASP A 55 -9.65 9.85 5.10
CA ASP A 55 -8.56 8.94 4.76
C ASP A 55 -9.05 7.85 3.84
N VAL A 56 -8.23 7.51 2.84
CA VAL A 56 -8.45 6.37 1.96
C VAL A 56 -7.29 5.39 2.11
N GLY A 57 -7.58 4.19 2.55
CA GLY A 57 -6.61 3.13 2.75
C GLY A 57 -7.31 1.82 3.04
N THR A 58 -6.55 0.82 3.50
CA THR A 58 -7.12 -0.49 3.85
C THR A 58 -7.41 -0.63 5.35
N GLY A 59 -6.81 0.21 6.17
CA GLY A 59 -6.84 0.06 7.62
C GLY A 59 -5.89 -1.02 8.14
N GLN A 60 -5.11 -1.64 7.27
CA GLN A 60 -4.14 -2.68 7.61
C GLN A 60 -2.78 -2.27 7.09
N MET A 61 -1.74 -2.46 7.91
CA MET A 61 -0.37 -2.15 7.53
C MET A 61 0.35 -3.41 7.07
N THR A 62 1.19 -3.26 6.04
CA THR A 62 2.12 -4.28 5.58
C THR A 62 3.53 -3.73 5.72
N SER A 63 4.45 -4.53 6.28
CA SER A 63 5.83 -4.09 6.41
C SER A 63 6.56 -4.14 5.08
N VAL A 64 7.52 -3.23 4.90
CA VAL A 64 8.40 -3.26 3.72
C VAL A 64 9.17 -4.57 3.66
N ILE A 65 9.58 -5.13 4.81
CA ILE A 65 10.29 -6.40 4.89
C ILE A 65 9.43 -7.54 4.34
N ASP A 66 8.16 -7.63 4.76
CA ASP A 66 7.25 -8.68 4.27
C ASP A 66 6.98 -8.53 2.77
N LEU A 67 6.81 -7.30 2.30
CA LEU A 67 6.61 -7.05 0.87
C LEU A 67 7.85 -7.46 0.06
N ALA A 68 9.05 -7.08 0.53
CA ALA A 68 10.30 -7.45 -0.13
C ALA A 68 10.47 -8.97 -0.18
N ASN A 69 10.21 -9.67 0.93
CA ASN A 69 10.27 -11.13 0.97
C ASN A 69 9.31 -11.76 -0.06
N ALA A 70 8.09 -11.27 -0.14
CA ALA A 70 7.09 -11.78 -1.08
C ALA A 70 7.51 -11.55 -2.54
N MET A 71 8.29 -10.50 -2.81
CA MET A 71 8.78 -10.16 -4.13
C MET A 71 10.17 -10.74 -4.45
N GLY A 72 10.70 -11.61 -3.59
CA GLY A 72 12.00 -12.24 -3.78
C GLY A 72 13.19 -11.35 -3.48
N MET A 73 12.98 -10.23 -2.77
CA MET A 73 14.00 -9.24 -2.47
C MET A 73 14.35 -9.17 -0.98
N GLY A 74 14.05 -10.23 -0.24
CA GLY A 74 14.30 -10.28 1.22
C GLY A 74 15.77 -10.29 1.61
N HIS A 75 16.68 -10.48 0.65
CA HIS A 75 18.13 -10.46 0.89
C HIS A 75 18.71 -9.06 0.98
N LEU A 76 17.94 -8.03 0.66
CA LEU A 76 18.42 -6.65 0.69
C LEU A 76 18.79 -6.22 2.11
N PRO A 77 19.82 -5.37 2.26
CA PRO A 77 20.18 -4.85 3.58
C PRO A 77 19.08 -3.95 4.13
N ILE A 78 18.93 -3.96 5.45
CA ILE A 78 17.97 -3.12 6.16
C ILE A 78 18.65 -1.82 6.56
N LYS A 79 18.09 -0.68 6.14
CA LYS A 79 18.54 0.64 6.56
C LYS A 79 17.80 1.02 7.83
N GLU A 80 18.53 1.13 8.92
CA GLU A 80 17.94 1.39 10.25
C GLU A 80 17.68 2.87 10.53
N ASP A 81 18.46 3.76 9.94
CA ASP A 81 18.40 5.19 10.23
C ASP A 81 17.62 5.93 9.14
N THR A 82 16.37 6.27 9.46
CA THR A 82 15.50 7.07 8.59
C THR A 82 14.90 8.21 9.42
N PRO A 83 15.72 9.19 9.83
CA PRO A 83 15.21 10.30 10.65
C PRO A 83 14.14 11.08 9.89
N ASN A 84 13.15 11.58 10.62
CA ASN A 84 12.02 12.37 10.12
C ASN A 84 10.99 11.58 9.29
N GLU A 85 11.12 10.26 9.18
CA GLU A 85 10.10 9.42 8.57
C GLU A 85 9.32 8.66 9.64
N PRO A 86 7.98 8.63 9.59
CA PRO A 86 7.22 7.82 10.54
C PRO A 86 7.47 6.33 10.27
N THR A 87 7.66 5.55 11.35
CA THR A 87 7.86 4.10 11.26
C THR A 87 6.59 3.38 10.84
N THR A 88 5.44 3.90 11.27
CA THR A 88 4.13 3.35 10.92
C THR A 88 3.22 4.46 10.40
N LEU A 89 2.42 4.12 9.41
CA LEU A 89 1.44 5.05 8.85
C LEU A 89 0.25 4.22 8.35
N CYS A 90 -0.91 4.47 8.95
CA CYS A 90 -2.12 3.71 8.65
C CYS A 90 -3.31 4.66 8.55
N ALA A 91 -4.17 4.43 7.54
CA ALA A 91 -5.38 5.21 7.36
C ALA A 91 -6.44 4.85 8.42
N ASP A 92 -7.22 5.84 8.83
CA ASP A 92 -8.46 5.61 9.57
C ASP A 92 -9.58 5.41 8.55
N VAL A 93 -9.95 4.16 8.31
CA VAL A 93 -10.92 3.81 7.27
C VAL A 93 -12.37 3.80 7.75
N MET A 94 -12.61 3.96 9.05
CA MET A 94 -13.96 3.87 9.60
C MET A 94 -14.93 4.88 8.98
N PRO A 95 -14.57 6.17 8.81
CA PRO A 95 -15.48 7.12 8.17
C PRO A 95 -15.90 6.71 6.76
N LEU A 96 -14.98 6.15 5.98
CA LEU A 96 -15.28 5.72 4.62
C LEU A 96 -16.11 4.44 4.60
N MET A 97 -15.86 3.52 5.51
CA MET A 97 -16.67 2.30 5.67
C MET A 97 -18.11 2.62 6.07
N GLU A 98 -18.30 3.65 6.88
CA GLU A 98 -19.65 4.11 7.25
C GLU A 98 -20.44 4.62 6.05
N LEU A 99 -19.77 5.06 4.99
CA LEU A 99 -20.37 5.45 3.72
C LEU A 99 -20.60 4.26 2.78
N GLY A 100 -20.26 3.05 3.20
CA GLY A 100 -20.50 1.82 2.44
C GLY A 100 -19.32 1.37 1.58
N TRP A 101 -18.14 1.96 1.73
CA TRP A 101 -16.95 1.55 0.98
C TRP A 101 -16.10 0.59 1.81
N PHE A 102 -15.55 -0.44 1.14
CA PHE A 102 -14.63 -1.40 1.76
C PHE A 102 -13.47 -1.68 0.82
N PRO A 103 -12.24 -1.85 1.34
CA PRO A 103 -11.10 -2.24 0.51
C PRO A 103 -11.28 -3.69 0.03
N THR A 104 -10.85 -3.97 -1.20
CA THR A 104 -11.01 -5.30 -1.80
C THR A 104 -9.68 -5.95 -2.19
N VAL A 105 -8.58 -5.19 -2.26
CA VAL A 105 -7.29 -5.70 -2.72
C VAL A 105 -6.26 -5.58 -1.60
N ASN A 106 -5.62 -6.71 -1.28
CA ASN A 106 -4.49 -6.75 -0.35
C ASN A 106 -3.20 -6.90 -1.15
N ILE A 107 -2.22 -6.02 -0.94
CA ILE A 107 -0.98 -6.02 -1.71
C ILE A 107 -0.19 -7.33 -1.52
N LEU A 108 -0.08 -7.80 -0.30
CA LEU A 108 0.72 -8.99 0.00
C LEU A 108 0.10 -10.23 -0.64
N ASP A 109 -1.21 -10.41 -0.52
CA ASP A 109 -1.93 -11.53 -1.15
C ASP A 109 -1.79 -11.48 -2.66
N THR A 110 -1.88 -10.30 -3.27
CA THR A 110 -1.76 -10.13 -4.72
C THR A 110 -0.36 -10.51 -5.21
N VAL A 111 0.67 -10.06 -4.51
CA VAL A 111 2.07 -10.35 -4.85
C VAL A 111 2.34 -11.85 -4.67
N ILE A 112 1.89 -12.47 -3.59
CA ILE A 112 2.06 -13.90 -3.33
C ILE A 112 1.36 -14.72 -4.42
N ALA A 113 0.14 -14.36 -4.81
CA ALA A 113 -0.60 -15.07 -5.86
C ALA A 113 0.15 -15.03 -7.19
N LYS A 114 0.77 -13.91 -7.56
CA LYS A 114 1.57 -13.78 -8.78
C LYS A 114 2.84 -14.63 -8.73
N THR A 115 3.47 -14.72 -7.56
CA THR A 115 4.70 -15.50 -7.38
C THR A 115 4.42 -17.00 -7.49
N VAL A 116 3.27 -17.46 -7.01
CA VAL A 116 2.87 -18.88 -7.03
C VAL A 116 2.26 -19.27 -8.38
N SER A 117 1.73 -18.33 -9.12
CA SER A 117 1.09 -18.55 -10.42
C SER A 117 2.16 -18.74 -11.52
N VAL A 118 2.56 -19.97 -11.74
CA VAL A 118 3.54 -20.33 -12.77
C VAL A 118 2.85 -20.91 -13.99
#